data_533dca381438f4d5a8a0ad3c137f8c3c
#
_entry.id   533dca381438f4d5a8a0ad3c137f8c3c
#
_cell.length_a   1.000
_cell.length_b   1.000
_cell.length_c   1.000
_cell.angle_alpha   90.00
_cell.angle_beta   90.00
_cell.angle_gamma   90.00
#
_symmetry.space_group_name_H-M   'P 1'
#
loop_
_entity.id
_entity.type
_entity.pdbx_description
1 polymer ?
#
loop_
_entity_poly.entity_id
_entity_poly.type
_entity_poly.pdbx_seq_one_letter_code
_entity_poly.pdbx_strand_id
1 'polypeptide(L)'
;MKWLIKTVSIVLLGMGCFACSSDETSNEGPINPKGEPVFSPLTLTPAEVKLGVDIRKVGINLFQAQSEDNANHDKNLNTLLSPWNQYMFLAMLMNGANDSVQQVVMSQQGISSMGEMNEYMKRVTEYLSRADARVSMSSFNSFWYDRNLSIDSNYESLLRNFYNAEVYTADLGSSEGTQAINAWGNKVTKGYLEDFLPDMVYYRNYFLASAMVFEGQWEKKFTRATTENQFHNLDGATVTIPMMTGQLSNTYFFQNGKFSKTSIPYGNGAYSMTLILPKEGYDPLALLRDNDVALFADMEELRDQEGFFDRDVYVTMPMMDLKAEGNSNNAFTRAGYGSLLDRHIPLENMGECGTTGHYSLPEIVINRIHVIVNEEGTKVISATHSGNPTANYHQSFIVDRPFICYISEKSTNAIVFAGVINTLK
;
A
#
# COMPACT_ATOMS: atom_id res chain seq x y z
N MET A 1 -11.46 86.94 20.39
CA MET A 1 -10.95 86.49 19.11
C MET A 1 -10.99 84.97 19.16
N LYS A 2 -12.05 84.40 18.65
CA LYS A 2 -12.29 82.95 18.65
C LYS A 2 -12.22 82.44 17.22
N TRP A 3 -11.32 81.50 16.94
CA TRP A 3 -11.26 80.89 15.63
C TRP A 3 -12.03 79.55 15.69
N LEU A 4 -13.03 79.42 14.81
CA LEU A 4 -13.75 78.22 14.53
C LEU A 4 -12.94 77.34 13.56
N ILE A 5 -12.69 76.12 13.93
CA ILE A 5 -12.16 75.03 13.05
C ILE A 5 -13.34 74.26 12.49
N LYS A 6 -13.55 74.37 11.17
CA LYS A 6 -14.50 73.49 10.45
C LYS A 6 -13.88 72.18 10.15
N THR A 7 -14.51 71.11 10.63
CA THR A 7 -14.20 69.74 10.26
C THR A 7 -14.78 69.43 8.89
N VAL A 8 -13.93 69.07 7.94
CA VAL A 8 -14.34 68.55 6.64
C VAL A 8 -14.30 67.03 6.72
N SER A 9 -15.46 66.41 6.60
CA SER A 9 -15.57 64.93 6.46
C SER A 9 -15.34 64.53 5.02
N ILE A 10 -14.24 63.83 4.78
CA ILE A 10 -13.96 63.21 3.48
C ILE A 10 -14.56 61.80 3.53
N VAL A 11 -15.59 61.57 2.70
CA VAL A 11 -16.11 60.23 2.42
C VAL A 11 -15.23 59.59 1.36
N LEU A 12 -14.43 58.61 1.76
CA LEU A 12 -13.69 57.76 0.83
C LEU A 12 -14.60 56.58 0.44
N LEU A 13 -15.08 56.62 -0.82
CA LEU A 13 -15.64 55.44 -1.47
C LEU A 13 -14.48 54.44 -1.73
N GLY A 14 -14.41 53.40 -0.94
CA GLY A 14 -13.53 52.26 -1.21
C GLY A 14 -14.12 51.38 -2.33
N MET A 15 -13.52 51.42 -3.51
CA MET A 15 -13.70 50.40 -4.53
C MET A 15 -13.10 49.07 -3.99
N GLY A 16 -13.96 48.15 -3.64
CA GLY A 16 -13.56 46.78 -3.32
C GLY A 16 -13.08 46.07 -4.57
N CYS A 17 -11.79 45.89 -4.70
CA CYS A 17 -11.23 44.89 -5.59
C CYS A 17 -11.55 43.53 -5.00
N PHE A 18 -12.48 42.79 -5.60
CA PHE A 18 -12.60 41.37 -5.40
C PHE A 18 -11.35 40.72 -6.00
N ALA A 19 -10.34 40.50 -5.16
CA ALA A 19 -9.31 39.51 -5.43
C ALA A 19 -9.97 38.17 -5.22
N CYS A 20 -10.19 37.40 -6.29
CA CYS A 20 -10.37 35.96 -6.20
C CYS A 20 -9.07 35.39 -5.62
N SER A 21 -9.04 35.16 -4.33
CA SER A 21 -8.11 34.20 -3.76
C SER A 21 -8.62 32.84 -4.17
N SER A 22 -7.88 32.17 -5.06
CA SER A 22 -7.93 30.73 -5.17
C SER A 22 -7.51 30.18 -3.80
N ASP A 23 -8.48 29.75 -3.00
CA ASP A 23 -8.22 28.91 -1.85
C ASP A 23 -7.59 27.61 -2.36
N GLU A 24 -6.27 27.59 -2.50
CA GLU A 24 -5.51 26.37 -2.31
C GLU A 24 -5.74 26.01 -0.84
N THR A 25 -6.70 25.11 -0.60
CA THR A 25 -6.86 24.46 0.68
C THR A 25 -5.56 23.72 0.94
N SER A 26 -4.69 24.32 1.73
CA SER A 26 -3.54 23.65 2.30
C SER A 26 -4.05 22.41 3.03
N ASN A 27 -3.71 21.23 2.54
CA ASN A 27 -4.02 19.93 3.13
C ASN A 27 -3.16 19.68 4.39
N GLU A 28 -2.95 20.69 5.20
CA GLU A 28 -2.26 20.57 6.47
C GLU A 28 -3.26 19.99 7.48
N GLY A 29 -3.06 18.73 7.87
CA GLY A 29 -3.78 18.11 8.96
C GLY A 29 -3.59 18.86 10.29
N PRO A 30 -4.27 18.45 11.37
CA PRO A 30 -4.16 19.12 12.66
C PRO A 30 -2.70 19.14 13.14
N ILE A 31 -2.29 20.33 13.63
CA ILE A 31 -0.95 20.56 14.18
C ILE A 31 -1.02 20.70 15.71
N ASN A 32 0.01 20.23 16.42
CA ASN A 32 0.16 20.43 17.85
C ASN A 32 0.62 21.86 18.19
N PRO A 33 0.68 22.26 19.46
CA PRO A 33 1.14 23.59 19.85
C PRO A 33 2.59 23.94 19.42
N LYS A 34 3.37 22.94 18.98
CA LYS A 34 4.72 23.15 18.43
C LYS A 34 4.72 23.27 16.90
N GLY A 35 3.56 23.23 16.25
CA GLY A 35 3.43 23.27 14.80
C GLY A 35 3.72 21.95 14.09
N GLU A 36 3.78 20.83 14.83
CA GLU A 36 4.02 19.52 14.25
C GLU A 36 2.70 18.84 13.88
N PRO A 37 2.64 18.13 12.73
CA PRO A 37 1.45 17.37 12.33
C PRO A 37 1.05 16.33 13.39
N VAL A 38 -0.22 16.30 13.76
CA VAL A 38 -0.78 15.33 14.69
C VAL A 38 -1.59 14.30 13.93
N PHE A 39 -1.47 13.03 14.33
CA PHE A 39 -2.30 11.96 13.80
C PHE A 39 -3.79 12.26 14.02
N SER A 40 -4.55 12.24 12.95
CA SER A 40 -6.02 12.41 12.95
C SER A 40 -6.66 11.16 12.36
N PRO A 41 -7.16 10.24 13.21
CA PRO A 41 -7.70 8.97 12.74
C PRO A 41 -8.97 9.16 11.92
N LEU A 42 -9.18 8.31 10.91
CA LEU A 42 -10.44 8.20 10.20
C LEU A 42 -11.49 7.59 11.13
N THR A 43 -12.58 8.30 11.36
CA THR A 43 -13.70 7.75 12.12
C THR A 43 -14.54 6.84 11.23
N LEU A 44 -14.57 5.55 11.55
CA LEU A 44 -15.34 4.53 10.86
C LEU A 44 -16.57 4.13 11.67
N THR A 45 -17.67 3.84 10.99
CA THR A 45 -18.84 3.19 11.58
C THR A 45 -18.54 1.72 11.87
N PRO A 46 -19.29 1.04 12.76
CA PRO A 46 -19.11 -0.40 13.00
C PRO A 46 -19.20 -1.27 11.75
N ALA A 47 -20.05 -0.89 10.78
CA ALA A 47 -20.17 -1.58 9.50
C ALA A 47 -18.91 -1.41 8.65
N GLU A 48 -18.36 -0.19 8.59
CA GLU A 48 -17.11 0.10 7.88
C GLU A 48 -15.89 -0.59 8.54
N VAL A 49 -15.85 -0.65 9.87
CA VAL A 49 -14.81 -1.40 10.60
C VAL A 49 -14.84 -2.89 10.21
N LYS A 50 -16.05 -3.50 10.23
CA LYS A 50 -16.21 -4.88 9.79
C LYS A 50 -15.77 -5.08 8.34
N LEU A 51 -16.21 -4.21 7.44
CA LEU A 51 -15.86 -4.26 6.02
C LEU A 51 -14.33 -4.13 5.83
N GLY A 52 -13.68 -3.22 6.57
CA GLY A 52 -12.23 -3.06 6.56
C GLY A 52 -11.49 -4.32 7.01
N VAL A 53 -11.99 -5.01 8.04
CA VAL A 53 -11.44 -6.30 8.50
C VAL A 53 -11.57 -7.36 7.40
N ASP A 54 -12.73 -7.45 6.75
CA ASP A 54 -12.96 -8.43 5.69
C ASP A 54 -12.07 -8.16 4.46
N ILE A 55 -11.96 -6.90 4.02
CA ILE A 55 -11.07 -6.47 2.93
C ILE A 55 -9.60 -6.77 3.24
N ARG A 56 -9.15 -6.41 4.44
CA ARG A 56 -7.78 -6.68 4.91
C ARG A 56 -7.47 -8.18 4.89
N LYS A 57 -8.41 -9.01 5.32
CA LYS A 57 -8.27 -10.47 5.29
C LYS A 57 -8.10 -11.00 3.87
N VAL A 58 -8.85 -10.48 2.91
CA VAL A 58 -8.67 -10.82 1.49
C VAL A 58 -7.28 -10.44 1.00
N GLY A 59 -6.82 -9.23 1.32
CA GLY A 59 -5.48 -8.76 0.96
C GLY A 59 -4.36 -9.62 1.56
N ILE A 60 -4.49 -10.05 2.80
CA ILE A 60 -3.55 -10.98 3.48
C ILE A 60 -3.58 -12.35 2.78
N ASN A 61 -4.74 -12.88 2.45
CA ASN A 61 -4.86 -14.16 1.74
C ASN A 61 -4.19 -14.10 0.36
N LEU A 62 -4.34 -13.00 -0.37
CA LEU A 62 -3.65 -12.78 -1.65
C LEU A 62 -2.14 -12.70 -1.47
N PHE A 63 -1.65 -12.01 -0.44
CA PHE A 63 -0.23 -11.97 -0.11
C PHE A 63 0.35 -13.34 0.24
N GLN A 64 -0.37 -14.11 1.04
CA GLN A 64 -0.01 -15.48 1.39
C GLN A 64 0.03 -16.39 0.15
N ALA A 65 -1.01 -16.33 -0.69
CA ALA A 65 -1.09 -17.11 -1.93
C ALA A 65 0.03 -16.76 -2.92
N GLN A 66 0.40 -15.46 -3.04
CA GLN A 66 1.53 -15.02 -3.86
C GLN A 66 2.87 -15.53 -3.30
N SER A 67 3.03 -15.51 -1.97
CA SER A 67 4.24 -16.00 -1.31
C SER A 67 4.42 -17.51 -1.54
N GLU A 68 3.32 -18.26 -1.49
CA GLU A 68 3.32 -19.70 -1.81
C GLU A 68 3.63 -19.97 -3.29
N ASP A 69 3.06 -19.18 -4.20
CA ASP A 69 3.32 -19.34 -5.64
C ASP A 69 4.79 -19.04 -5.96
N ASN A 70 5.35 -17.97 -5.44
CA ASN A 70 6.77 -17.65 -5.59
C ASN A 70 7.66 -18.77 -5.03
N ALA A 71 7.36 -19.30 -3.84
CA ALA A 71 8.14 -20.36 -3.22
C ALA A 71 8.06 -21.70 -3.97
N ASN A 72 6.97 -21.95 -4.73
CA ASN A 72 6.87 -23.11 -5.61
C ASN A 72 7.79 -23.00 -6.84
N HIS A 73 8.12 -21.77 -7.27
CA HIS A 73 9.09 -21.52 -8.34
C HIS A 73 10.52 -21.56 -7.79
N ASP A 74 10.79 -20.75 -6.78
CA ASP A 74 12.05 -20.73 -6.04
C ASP A 74 11.77 -20.19 -4.61
N LYS A 75 12.06 -21.03 -3.61
CA LYS A 75 11.86 -20.69 -2.19
C LYS A 75 12.66 -19.46 -1.72
N ASN A 76 13.70 -19.11 -2.46
CA ASN A 76 14.58 -17.98 -2.13
C ASN A 76 14.05 -16.64 -2.68
N LEU A 77 13.03 -16.65 -3.53
CA LEU A 77 12.44 -15.42 -4.05
C LEU A 77 11.82 -14.60 -2.92
N ASN A 78 12.09 -13.30 -2.98
CA ASN A 78 11.35 -12.33 -2.18
C ASN A 78 9.93 -12.16 -2.74
N THR A 79 8.95 -11.96 -1.87
CA THR A 79 7.60 -11.57 -2.27
C THR A 79 7.37 -10.15 -1.79
N LEU A 80 7.02 -9.26 -2.71
CA LEU A 80 6.58 -7.90 -2.40
C LEU A 80 5.19 -7.71 -3.01
N LEU A 81 4.24 -7.22 -2.24
CA LEU A 81 2.86 -7.01 -2.66
C LEU A 81 2.26 -5.79 -1.96
N SER A 82 1.31 -5.13 -2.59
CA SER A 82 0.40 -4.21 -1.92
C SER A 82 -0.96 -4.89 -1.72
N PRO A 83 -1.29 -5.39 -0.52
CA PRO A 83 -2.59 -5.99 -0.25
C PRO A 83 -3.76 -5.06 -0.58
N TRP A 84 -3.63 -3.76 -0.24
CA TRP A 84 -4.63 -2.75 -0.58
C TRP A 84 -4.85 -2.61 -2.08
N ASN A 85 -3.76 -2.53 -2.86
CA ASN A 85 -3.84 -2.39 -4.32
C ASN A 85 -4.37 -3.65 -5.01
N GLN A 86 -4.01 -4.84 -4.51
CA GLN A 86 -4.56 -6.09 -5.02
C GLN A 86 -6.08 -6.16 -4.78
N TYR A 87 -6.52 -5.70 -3.62
CA TYR A 87 -7.96 -5.61 -3.37
C TYR A 87 -8.65 -4.56 -4.25
N MET A 88 -8.01 -3.41 -4.48
CA MET A 88 -8.50 -2.38 -5.40
C MET A 88 -8.72 -2.97 -6.81
N PHE A 89 -7.74 -3.70 -7.32
CA PHE A 89 -7.84 -4.41 -8.59
C PHE A 89 -9.00 -5.42 -8.60
N LEU A 90 -9.10 -6.24 -7.55
CA LEU A 90 -10.18 -7.22 -7.38
C LEU A 90 -11.55 -6.54 -7.37
N ALA A 91 -11.69 -5.44 -6.66
CA ALA A 91 -12.94 -4.69 -6.54
C ALA A 91 -13.37 -4.08 -7.89
N MET A 92 -12.42 -3.57 -8.69
CA MET A 92 -12.73 -3.11 -10.06
C MET A 92 -13.22 -4.25 -10.95
N LEU A 93 -12.60 -5.43 -10.89
CA LEU A 93 -13.08 -6.63 -11.60
C LEU A 93 -14.47 -7.07 -11.14
N MET A 94 -14.71 -7.11 -9.84
CA MET A 94 -16.00 -7.47 -9.26
C MET A 94 -17.13 -6.58 -9.78
N ASN A 95 -16.90 -5.28 -9.87
CA ASN A 95 -17.89 -4.34 -10.43
C ASN A 95 -18.17 -4.59 -11.92
N GLY A 96 -17.22 -5.14 -12.66
CA GLY A 96 -17.39 -5.53 -14.07
C GLY A 96 -18.15 -6.85 -14.25
N ALA A 97 -18.22 -7.69 -13.24
CA ALA A 97 -18.90 -8.98 -13.28
C ALA A 97 -20.42 -8.83 -13.21
N ASN A 98 -21.15 -9.81 -13.74
CA ASN A 98 -22.62 -9.86 -13.59
C ASN A 98 -23.03 -10.19 -12.13
N ASP A 99 -24.30 -9.98 -11.81
CA ASP A 99 -24.85 -10.13 -10.46
C ASP A 99 -24.58 -11.51 -9.85
N SER A 100 -24.64 -12.58 -10.65
CA SER A 100 -24.40 -13.95 -10.18
C SER A 100 -22.98 -14.15 -9.69
N VAL A 101 -21.98 -13.67 -10.46
CA VAL A 101 -20.56 -13.74 -10.09
C VAL A 101 -20.27 -12.81 -8.93
N GLN A 102 -20.84 -11.59 -8.94
CA GLN A 102 -20.70 -10.65 -7.82
C GLN A 102 -21.17 -11.27 -6.50
N GLN A 103 -22.36 -11.89 -6.47
CA GLN A 103 -22.93 -12.51 -5.27
C GLN A 103 -22.03 -13.61 -4.72
N VAL A 104 -21.46 -14.46 -5.57
CA VAL A 104 -20.55 -15.53 -5.16
C VAL A 104 -19.30 -14.93 -4.51
N VAL A 105 -18.64 -13.97 -5.18
CA VAL A 105 -17.39 -13.39 -4.70
C VAL A 105 -17.62 -12.54 -3.43
N MET A 106 -18.71 -11.78 -3.37
CA MET A 106 -19.11 -11.04 -2.17
C MET A 106 -19.33 -11.96 -0.97
N SER A 107 -20.07 -13.06 -1.18
CA SER A 107 -20.30 -14.06 -0.14
C SER A 107 -19.02 -14.67 0.41
N GLN A 108 -18.04 -14.97 -0.46
CA GLN A 108 -16.72 -15.48 -0.06
C GLN A 108 -15.95 -14.48 0.81
N GLN A 109 -16.17 -13.19 0.60
CA GLN A 109 -15.50 -12.11 1.31
C GLN A 109 -16.26 -11.61 2.54
N GLY A 110 -17.51 -12.06 2.76
CA GLY A 110 -18.37 -11.55 3.83
C GLY A 110 -18.91 -10.14 3.56
N ILE A 111 -18.90 -9.69 2.29
CA ILE A 111 -19.39 -8.37 1.86
C ILE A 111 -20.89 -8.46 1.56
N SER A 112 -21.64 -7.51 2.08
CA SER A 112 -23.12 -7.47 1.94
C SER A 112 -23.59 -6.57 0.80
N SER A 113 -22.79 -5.58 0.38
CA SER A 113 -23.16 -4.58 -0.61
C SER A 113 -21.97 -4.09 -1.42
N MET A 114 -22.08 -4.16 -2.74
CA MET A 114 -21.09 -3.57 -3.67
C MET A 114 -21.04 -2.05 -3.51
N GLY A 115 -22.17 -1.39 -3.31
CA GLY A 115 -22.22 0.06 -3.11
C GLY A 115 -21.48 0.50 -1.85
N GLU A 116 -21.71 -0.17 -0.72
CA GLU A 116 -21.01 0.11 0.54
C GLU A 116 -19.50 -0.15 0.41
N MET A 117 -19.13 -1.22 -0.27
CA MET A 117 -17.72 -1.52 -0.55
C MET A 117 -17.06 -0.41 -1.41
N ASN A 118 -17.72 0.04 -2.47
CA ASN A 118 -17.20 1.08 -3.35
C ASN A 118 -17.03 2.42 -2.58
N GLU A 119 -17.99 2.82 -1.78
CA GLU A 119 -17.91 4.02 -0.94
C GLU A 119 -16.76 3.91 0.09
N TYR A 120 -16.64 2.75 0.74
CA TYR A 120 -15.55 2.49 1.67
C TYR A 120 -14.18 2.60 1.00
N MET A 121 -14.00 1.94 -0.17
CA MET A 121 -12.75 1.97 -0.93
C MET A 121 -12.35 3.40 -1.31
N LYS A 122 -13.30 4.18 -1.82
CA LYS A 122 -13.09 5.60 -2.13
C LYS A 122 -12.64 6.38 -0.90
N ARG A 123 -13.46 6.34 0.15
CA ARG A 123 -13.24 7.11 1.38
C ARG A 123 -11.92 6.79 2.05
N VAL A 124 -11.57 5.50 2.14
CA VAL A 124 -10.31 5.08 2.75
C VAL A 124 -9.12 5.45 1.86
N THR A 125 -9.20 5.25 0.54
CA THR A 125 -8.11 5.65 -0.38
C THR A 125 -7.83 7.15 -0.33
N GLU A 126 -8.87 7.99 -0.31
CA GLU A 126 -8.72 9.44 -0.13
C GLU A 126 -8.09 9.79 1.22
N TYR A 127 -8.48 9.10 2.28
CA TYR A 127 -7.88 9.32 3.60
C TYR A 127 -6.41 8.87 3.64
N LEU A 128 -6.07 7.69 3.12
CA LEU A 128 -4.71 7.18 3.08
C LEU A 128 -3.74 8.16 2.38
N SER A 129 -4.19 8.86 1.34
CA SER A 129 -3.34 9.83 0.62
C SER A 129 -2.97 11.08 1.42
N ARG A 130 -3.64 11.34 2.55
CA ARG A 130 -3.49 12.56 3.37
C ARG A 130 -3.38 12.30 4.89
N ALA A 131 -3.28 11.05 5.30
CA ALA A 131 -3.24 10.69 6.72
C ALA A 131 -2.02 11.25 7.47
N ASP A 132 -0.92 11.50 6.73
CA ASP A 132 0.32 12.05 7.28
C ASP A 132 1.01 12.95 6.25
N ALA A 133 1.33 14.19 6.65
CA ALA A 133 2.02 15.15 5.78
C ALA A 133 3.48 14.75 5.45
N ARG A 134 4.10 13.85 6.22
CA ARG A 134 5.45 13.32 5.98
C ARG A 134 5.44 11.98 5.24
N VAL A 135 4.24 11.52 4.84
CA VAL A 135 4.04 10.30 4.07
C VAL A 135 3.28 10.61 2.80
N SER A 136 3.85 10.29 1.67
CA SER A 136 3.18 10.33 0.36
C SER A 136 2.76 8.92 -0.01
N MET A 137 1.47 8.62 0.14
CA MET A 137 0.85 7.39 -0.33
C MET A 137 -0.07 7.73 -1.49
N SER A 138 0.19 7.14 -2.65
CA SER A 138 -0.60 7.37 -3.87
C SER A 138 -0.95 6.05 -4.53
N SER A 139 -2.22 5.86 -4.85
CA SER A 139 -2.73 4.75 -5.64
C SER A 139 -3.22 5.28 -6.99
N PHE A 140 -2.75 4.67 -8.07
CA PHE A 140 -3.07 5.02 -9.44
C PHE A 140 -3.73 3.84 -10.12
N ASN A 141 -4.91 4.05 -10.68
CA ASN A 141 -5.67 3.02 -11.36
C ASN A 141 -5.95 3.46 -12.80
N SER A 142 -5.92 2.52 -13.72
CA SER A 142 -6.36 2.76 -15.10
C SER A 142 -7.09 1.55 -15.67
N PHE A 143 -8.03 1.84 -16.56
CA PHE A 143 -8.74 0.87 -17.37
C PHE A 143 -8.52 1.18 -18.84
N TRP A 144 -8.05 0.19 -19.58
CA TRP A 144 -7.76 0.26 -20.99
C TRP A 144 -8.65 -0.73 -21.71
N TYR A 145 -9.30 -0.32 -22.79
CA TYR A 145 -10.07 -1.24 -23.61
C TYR A 145 -9.74 -1.07 -25.10
N ASP A 146 -9.94 -2.14 -25.87
CA ASP A 146 -9.61 -2.12 -27.28
C ASP A 146 -10.48 -1.11 -28.02
N ARG A 147 -9.86 -0.33 -28.92
CA ARG A 147 -10.53 0.76 -29.66
C ARG A 147 -11.72 0.32 -30.51
N ASN A 148 -11.81 -0.97 -30.83
CA ASN A 148 -12.90 -1.55 -31.62
C ASN A 148 -14.09 -2.02 -30.78
N LEU A 149 -14.01 -1.90 -29.46
CA LEU A 149 -15.02 -2.33 -28.51
C LEU A 149 -15.59 -1.12 -27.76
N SER A 150 -16.75 -1.30 -27.15
CA SER A 150 -17.38 -0.30 -26.30
C SER A 150 -17.32 -0.70 -24.82
N ILE A 151 -17.26 0.31 -23.94
CA ILE A 151 -17.40 0.16 -22.49
C ILE A 151 -18.80 0.60 -22.07
N ASP A 152 -19.37 -0.05 -21.05
CA ASP A 152 -20.60 0.42 -20.42
C ASP A 152 -20.33 1.74 -19.67
N SER A 153 -21.18 2.75 -19.90
CA SER A 153 -21.02 4.10 -19.32
C SER A 153 -21.18 4.13 -17.81
N ASN A 154 -21.98 3.22 -17.23
CA ASN A 154 -22.12 3.11 -15.78
C ASN A 154 -20.86 2.53 -15.15
N TYR A 155 -20.26 1.51 -15.80
CA TYR A 155 -18.99 0.94 -15.36
C TYR A 155 -17.85 1.96 -15.45
N GLU A 156 -17.75 2.69 -16.55
CA GLU A 156 -16.76 3.78 -16.70
C GLU A 156 -16.93 4.83 -15.60
N SER A 157 -18.18 5.28 -15.38
CA SER A 157 -18.48 6.26 -14.34
C SER A 157 -18.14 5.75 -12.93
N LEU A 158 -18.39 4.48 -12.67
CA LEU A 158 -18.07 3.82 -11.41
C LEU A 158 -16.54 3.79 -11.18
N LEU A 159 -15.77 3.38 -12.18
CA LEU A 159 -14.31 3.35 -12.10
C LEU A 159 -13.72 4.72 -11.79
N ARG A 160 -14.22 5.78 -12.46
CA ARG A 160 -13.77 7.15 -12.24
C ARG A 160 -14.17 7.66 -10.85
N ASN A 161 -15.41 7.41 -10.40
CA ASN A 161 -15.94 7.99 -9.18
C ASN A 161 -15.46 7.33 -7.91
N PHE A 162 -15.25 6.01 -7.90
CA PHE A 162 -14.91 5.25 -6.70
C PHE A 162 -13.45 4.81 -6.63
N TYR A 163 -12.81 4.65 -7.79
CA TYR A 163 -11.44 4.13 -7.88
C TYR A 163 -10.45 5.16 -8.43
N ASN A 164 -10.92 6.36 -8.74
CA ASN A 164 -10.12 7.42 -9.38
C ASN A 164 -9.34 6.87 -10.60
N ALA A 165 -9.97 5.94 -11.35
CA ALA A 165 -9.33 5.29 -12.47
C ALA A 165 -9.37 6.16 -13.72
N GLU A 166 -8.24 6.25 -14.39
CA GLU A 166 -8.14 6.83 -15.73
C GLU A 166 -8.62 5.78 -16.74
N VAL A 167 -9.51 6.16 -17.67
CA VAL A 167 -10.07 5.24 -18.65
C VAL A 167 -9.62 5.64 -20.05
N TYR A 168 -9.05 4.69 -20.78
CA TYR A 168 -8.42 4.89 -22.09
C TYR A 168 -8.85 3.84 -23.11
N THR A 169 -8.81 4.22 -24.38
CA THR A 169 -8.86 3.30 -25.51
C THR A 169 -7.49 3.14 -26.13
N ALA A 170 -7.14 1.92 -26.53
CA ALA A 170 -5.89 1.63 -27.23
C ALA A 170 -6.08 0.46 -28.22
N ASP A 171 -5.13 0.26 -29.12
CA ASP A 171 -5.01 -0.99 -29.88
C ASP A 171 -4.27 -2.01 -29.00
N LEU A 172 -5.03 -2.75 -28.20
CA LEU A 172 -4.48 -3.68 -27.23
C LEU A 172 -3.83 -4.93 -27.85
N GLY A 173 -3.96 -5.10 -29.19
CA GLY A 173 -3.29 -6.13 -29.96
C GLY A 173 -1.97 -5.67 -30.59
N SER A 174 -1.51 -4.45 -30.32
CA SER A 174 -0.33 -3.86 -30.93
C SER A 174 0.77 -3.50 -29.92
N SER A 175 1.99 -3.28 -30.42
CA SER A 175 3.10 -2.73 -29.62
C SER A 175 2.81 -1.31 -29.13
N GLU A 176 2.03 -0.51 -29.89
CA GLU A 176 1.62 0.83 -29.48
C GLU A 176 0.76 0.81 -28.21
N GLY A 177 -0.18 -0.15 -28.10
CA GLY A 177 -0.99 -0.34 -26.90
C GLY A 177 -0.13 -0.70 -25.69
N THR A 178 0.82 -1.62 -25.85
CA THR A 178 1.78 -1.96 -24.78
C THR A 178 2.63 -0.74 -24.36
N GLN A 179 3.14 0.03 -25.32
CA GLN A 179 3.92 1.24 -25.05
C GLN A 179 3.09 2.31 -24.33
N ALA A 180 1.81 2.48 -24.71
CA ALA A 180 0.93 3.45 -24.06
C ALA A 180 0.71 3.11 -22.56
N ILE A 181 0.49 1.82 -22.25
CA ILE A 181 0.33 1.34 -20.87
C ILE A 181 1.64 1.51 -20.08
N ASN A 182 2.79 1.18 -20.68
CA ASN A 182 4.10 1.37 -20.07
C ASN A 182 4.41 2.84 -19.81
N ALA A 183 4.09 3.72 -20.76
CA ALA A 183 4.25 5.17 -20.59
C ALA A 183 3.37 5.73 -19.45
N TRP A 184 2.15 5.22 -19.30
CA TRP A 184 1.29 5.56 -18.17
C TRP A 184 1.91 5.09 -16.85
N GLY A 185 2.32 3.83 -16.74
CA GLY A 185 2.96 3.30 -15.53
C GLY A 185 4.20 4.08 -15.12
N ASN A 186 5.09 4.37 -16.06
CA ASN A 186 6.27 5.20 -15.84
C ASN A 186 5.91 6.61 -15.35
N LYS A 187 4.94 7.27 -16.00
CA LYS A 187 4.48 8.61 -15.63
C LYS A 187 3.93 8.66 -14.21
N VAL A 188 2.96 7.79 -13.87
CA VAL A 188 2.28 7.84 -12.56
C VAL A 188 3.18 7.45 -11.42
N THR A 189 4.16 6.57 -11.68
CA THR A 189 5.15 6.15 -10.68
C THR A 189 6.44 6.98 -10.72
N LYS A 190 6.48 8.07 -11.47
CA LYS A 190 7.65 8.96 -11.58
C LYS A 190 8.95 8.21 -11.94
N GLY A 191 8.87 7.23 -12.83
CA GLY A 191 10.01 6.44 -13.27
C GLY A 191 10.36 5.23 -12.39
N TYR A 192 9.57 4.93 -11.35
CA TYR A 192 9.82 3.74 -10.52
C TYR A 192 9.49 2.43 -11.21
N LEU A 193 8.51 2.45 -12.12
CA LEU A 193 8.08 1.30 -12.91
C LEU A 193 8.21 1.66 -14.40
N GLU A 194 9.38 1.37 -14.96
CA GLU A 194 9.67 1.72 -16.36
C GLU A 194 8.95 0.79 -17.34
N ASP A 195 8.91 -0.51 -17.06
CA ASP A 195 8.31 -1.53 -17.92
C ASP A 195 7.12 -2.19 -17.22
N PHE A 196 5.97 -1.52 -17.21
CA PHE A 196 4.77 -2.02 -16.53
C PHE A 196 4.25 -3.32 -17.17
N LEU A 197 4.36 -3.45 -18.50
CA LEU A 197 4.08 -4.67 -19.25
C LEU A 197 5.36 -5.19 -19.92
N PRO A 198 5.59 -6.50 -19.96
CA PRO A 198 6.64 -7.06 -20.80
C PRO A 198 6.37 -6.78 -22.29
N ASP A 199 7.41 -6.78 -23.13
CA ASP A 199 7.33 -6.50 -24.57
C ASP A 199 6.49 -7.50 -25.40
N MET A 200 5.69 -8.32 -24.75
CA MET A 200 4.84 -9.30 -25.42
C MET A 200 3.48 -8.70 -25.74
N VAL A 201 3.20 -8.61 -27.04
CA VAL A 201 1.92 -8.17 -27.57
C VAL A 201 0.96 -9.36 -27.60
N TYR A 202 -0.08 -9.31 -26.76
CA TYR A 202 -1.22 -10.22 -26.83
C TYR A 202 -2.48 -9.42 -27.15
N TYR A 203 -3.34 -9.95 -28.00
CA TYR A 203 -4.66 -9.34 -28.19
C TYR A 203 -5.46 -9.45 -26.88
N ARG A 204 -6.00 -8.32 -26.44
CA ARG A 204 -6.83 -8.21 -25.23
C ARG A 204 -8.03 -7.34 -25.52
N ASN A 205 -9.16 -7.67 -24.93
CA ASN A 205 -10.34 -6.81 -24.97
C ASN A 205 -10.17 -5.61 -24.05
N TYR A 206 -9.56 -5.84 -22.87
CA TYR A 206 -9.29 -4.80 -21.88
C TYR A 206 -8.03 -5.13 -21.06
N PHE A 207 -7.55 -4.12 -20.37
CA PHE A 207 -6.47 -4.22 -19.39
C PHE A 207 -6.75 -3.30 -18.20
N LEU A 208 -6.66 -3.84 -16.99
CA LEU A 208 -6.70 -3.09 -15.73
C LEU A 208 -5.30 -2.96 -15.18
N ALA A 209 -4.93 -1.75 -14.78
CA ALA A 209 -3.68 -1.48 -14.10
C ALA A 209 -3.93 -0.78 -12.76
N SER A 210 -3.21 -1.22 -11.76
CA SER A 210 -3.17 -0.55 -10.45
C SER A 210 -1.72 -0.47 -9.98
N ALA A 211 -1.26 0.74 -9.68
CA ALA A 211 0.08 1.01 -9.19
C ALA A 211 0.00 1.77 -7.87
N MET A 212 0.95 1.53 -6.98
CA MET A 212 1.07 2.25 -5.72
C MET A 212 2.49 2.77 -5.53
N VAL A 213 2.58 3.98 -5.01
CA VAL A 213 3.83 4.58 -4.54
C VAL A 213 3.65 4.94 -3.07
N PHE A 214 4.58 4.48 -2.25
CA PHE A 214 4.67 4.85 -0.84
C PHE A 214 6.05 5.46 -0.57
N GLU A 215 6.05 6.67 -0.06
CA GLU A 215 7.25 7.37 0.40
C GLU A 215 6.95 7.93 1.80
N GLY A 216 7.68 7.50 2.82
CA GLY A 216 7.43 7.91 4.21
C GLY A 216 8.73 8.16 4.95
N GLN A 217 8.82 9.28 5.66
CA GLN A 217 9.92 9.55 6.59
C GLN A 217 9.64 8.87 7.92
N TRP A 218 10.67 8.26 8.54
CA TRP A 218 10.53 7.75 9.89
C TRP A 218 10.12 8.87 10.88
N GLU A 219 9.34 8.55 11.89
CA GLU A 219 9.09 9.48 13.01
C GLU A 219 10.40 9.92 13.63
N LYS A 220 11.31 8.99 13.88
CA LYS A 220 12.69 9.20 14.29
C LYS A 220 13.62 8.55 13.28
N LYS A 221 14.56 9.33 12.76
CA LYS A 221 15.55 8.84 11.82
C LYS A 221 16.44 7.77 12.44
N PHE A 222 16.77 6.78 11.64
CA PHE A 222 17.79 5.79 11.97
C PHE A 222 19.20 6.35 11.70
N THR A 223 20.18 5.67 12.26
CA THR A 223 21.60 5.93 11.98
C THR A 223 22.17 4.73 11.21
N ARG A 224 22.99 4.98 10.21
CA ARG A 224 23.71 3.91 9.52
C ARG A 224 24.62 3.18 10.50
N ALA A 225 24.54 1.86 10.53
CA ALA A 225 25.42 1.05 11.39
C ALA A 225 26.88 1.24 10.96
N THR A 226 27.76 1.45 11.94
CA THR A 226 29.19 1.68 11.71
C THR A 226 29.98 0.39 11.51
N THR A 227 29.41 -0.75 11.89
CA THR A 227 29.97 -2.09 11.71
C THR A 227 29.30 -2.78 10.52
N GLU A 228 30.08 -3.53 9.76
CA GLU A 228 29.54 -4.42 8.75
C GLU A 228 28.71 -5.50 9.43
N ASN A 229 27.44 -5.61 9.01
CA ASN A 229 26.52 -6.60 9.55
C ASN A 229 26.25 -7.66 8.48
N GLN A 230 26.10 -8.88 8.95
CA GLN A 230 25.79 -10.03 8.10
C GLN A 230 24.28 -10.28 8.08
N PHE A 231 23.81 -10.65 6.91
CA PHE A 231 22.45 -11.16 6.72
C PHE A 231 22.53 -12.62 6.22
N HIS A 232 21.83 -13.50 6.88
CA HIS A 232 21.80 -14.92 6.58
C HIS A 232 20.58 -15.21 5.69
N ASN A 233 20.81 -15.39 4.40
CA ASN A 233 19.79 -15.68 3.42
C ASN A 233 19.13 -17.06 3.66
N LEU A 234 17.92 -17.26 3.13
CA LEU A 234 17.16 -18.52 3.26
C LEU A 234 17.89 -19.72 2.63
N ASP A 235 18.70 -19.49 1.60
CA ASP A 235 19.53 -20.52 0.95
C ASP A 235 20.78 -20.90 1.76
N GLY A 236 21.01 -20.24 2.89
CA GLY A 236 22.19 -20.44 3.75
C GLY A 236 23.39 -19.55 3.40
N ALA A 237 23.31 -18.76 2.32
CA ALA A 237 24.36 -17.80 2.01
C ALA A 237 24.36 -16.67 3.06
N THR A 238 25.56 -16.19 3.41
CA THR A 238 25.73 -15.03 4.27
C THR A 238 26.30 -13.88 3.45
N VAL A 239 25.60 -12.74 3.51
CA VAL A 239 25.97 -11.53 2.77
C VAL A 239 26.25 -10.39 3.74
N THR A 240 27.21 -9.53 3.40
CA THR A 240 27.48 -8.30 4.13
C THR A 240 26.71 -7.17 3.48
N ILE A 241 25.80 -6.56 4.22
CA ILE A 241 24.91 -5.52 3.70
C ILE A 241 24.88 -4.30 4.62
N PRO A 242 24.58 -3.12 4.07
CA PRO A 242 24.35 -1.94 4.89
C PRO A 242 23.17 -2.15 5.83
N MET A 243 23.39 -1.90 7.12
CA MET A 243 22.35 -1.91 8.14
C MET A 243 22.15 -0.50 8.68
N MET A 244 20.96 -0.27 9.23
CA MET A 244 20.64 0.93 10.00
C MET A 244 20.18 0.55 11.40
N THR A 245 20.44 1.43 12.38
CA THR A 245 20.14 1.22 13.79
C THR A 245 19.35 2.40 14.34
N GLY A 246 18.41 2.12 15.25
CA GLY A 246 17.63 3.15 15.91
C GLY A 246 17.01 2.67 17.21
N GLN A 247 16.84 3.58 18.16
CA GLN A 247 16.11 3.32 19.38
C GLN A 247 14.69 3.84 19.24
N LEU A 248 13.74 2.93 19.37
CA LEU A 248 12.32 3.21 19.49
C LEU A 248 11.98 3.29 20.97
N SER A 249 11.54 4.46 21.44
CA SER A 249 11.15 4.67 22.84
C SER A 249 9.64 4.61 22.98
N ASN A 250 9.16 4.02 24.08
CA ASN A 250 7.73 3.86 24.35
C ASN A 250 7.02 3.14 23.20
N THR A 251 7.60 2.05 22.74
CA THR A 251 7.05 1.24 21.65
C THR A 251 6.63 -0.14 22.13
N TYR A 252 5.99 -0.89 21.25
CA TYR A 252 5.50 -2.21 21.56
C TYR A 252 6.42 -3.28 20.95
N PHE A 253 6.70 -4.29 21.77
CA PHE A 253 7.38 -5.50 21.39
C PHE A 253 6.51 -6.69 21.74
N PHE A 254 6.32 -7.58 20.79
CA PHE A 254 5.59 -8.83 20.99
C PHE A 254 6.46 -10.02 20.61
N GLN A 255 6.37 -11.10 21.35
CA GLN A 255 6.97 -12.38 21.00
C GLN A 255 6.12 -13.54 21.49
N ASN A 256 6.12 -14.61 20.70
CA ASN A 256 5.56 -15.91 21.10
C ASN A 256 6.57 -17.03 20.80
N GLY A 257 6.13 -18.30 20.79
CA GLY A 257 7.00 -19.44 20.49
C GLY A 257 7.56 -19.48 19.06
N LYS A 258 7.00 -18.69 18.12
CA LYS A 258 7.27 -18.78 16.68
C LYS A 258 7.99 -17.58 16.09
N PHE A 259 7.71 -16.37 16.59
CA PHE A 259 8.28 -15.12 16.06
C PHE A 259 8.40 -14.03 17.14
N SER A 260 9.13 -12.99 16.79
CA SER A 260 9.15 -11.71 17.48
C SER A 260 8.69 -10.59 16.54
N LYS A 261 8.05 -9.54 17.07
CA LYS A 261 7.40 -8.49 16.30
C LYS A 261 7.56 -7.12 16.95
N THR A 262 7.79 -6.09 16.14
CA THR A 262 7.78 -4.68 16.57
C THR A 262 7.34 -3.79 15.41
N SER A 263 6.89 -2.57 15.70
CA SER A 263 6.44 -1.61 14.70
C SER A 263 7.22 -0.30 14.80
N ILE A 264 7.60 0.25 13.66
CA ILE A 264 8.38 1.47 13.49
C ILE A 264 7.47 2.54 12.88
N PRO A 265 7.14 3.62 13.60
CA PRO A 265 6.25 4.64 13.09
C PRO A 265 6.91 5.53 12.04
N TYR A 266 6.13 5.93 11.04
CA TYR A 266 6.43 7.01 10.11
C TYR A 266 5.81 8.32 10.60
N GLY A 267 6.40 9.43 10.20
CA GLY A 267 5.82 10.76 10.26
C GLY A 267 5.18 11.12 11.59
N ASN A 268 3.87 11.28 11.59
CA ASN A 268 3.04 11.59 12.75
C ASN A 268 2.46 10.34 13.44
N GLY A 269 2.87 9.14 13.02
CA GLY A 269 2.40 7.86 13.56
C GLY A 269 1.12 7.31 12.93
N ALA A 270 0.61 7.93 11.84
CA ALA A 270 -0.51 7.36 11.08
C ALA A 270 -0.13 6.04 10.41
N TYR A 271 1.10 5.96 9.92
CA TYR A 271 1.65 4.75 9.31
C TYR A 271 2.75 4.14 10.17
N SER A 272 2.88 2.84 10.08
CA SER A 272 4.01 2.12 10.68
C SER A 272 4.48 0.97 9.78
N MET A 273 5.79 0.70 9.80
CA MET A 273 6.35 -0.56 9.30
C MET A 273 6.43 -1.54 10.44
N THR A 274 5.73 -2.65 10.32
CA THR A 274 5.84 -3.77 11.26
C THR A 274 6.84 -4.79 10.73
N LEU A 275 7.77 -5.19 11.59
CA LEU A 275 8.77 -6.22 11.33
C LEU A 275 8.41 -7.47 12.12
N ILE A 276 8.45 -8.63 11.47
CA ILE A 276 8.21 -9.95 12.07
C ILE A 276 9.40 -10.83 11.77
N LEU A 277 10.09 -11.23 12.82
CA LEU A 277 11.31 -12.02 12.74
C LEU A 277 11.02 -13.45 13.22
N PRO A 278 11.08 -14.47 12.34
CA PRO A 278 10.90 -15.86 12.72
C PRO A 278 11.93 -16.29 13.77
N LYS A 279 11.52 -17.14 14.70
CA LYS A 279 12.42 -17.84 15.64
C LYS A 279 13.03 -19.07 14.99
N GLU A 280 14.02 -19.64 15.64
CA GLU A 280 14.68 -20.88 15.20
C GLU A 280 13.64 -21.99 14.93
N GLY A 281 13.79 -22.68 13.79
CA GLY A 281 12.86 -23.68 13.31
C GLY A 281 11.69 -23.17 12.48
N TYR A 282 11.58 -21.83 12.30
CA TYR A 282 10.56 -21.20 11.45
C TYR A 282 11.21 -20.36 10.36
N ASP A 283 10.57 -20.34 9.21
CA ASP A 283 10.84 -19.38 8.13
C ASP A 283 9.60 -18.51 7.87
N PRO A 284 9.70 -17.42 7.07
CA PRO A 284 8.58 -16.57 6.79
C PRO A 284 7.36 -17.29 6.20
N LEU A 285 7.58 -18.26 5.30
CA LEU A 285 6.49 -18.99 4.64
C LEU A 285 5.79 -19.94 5.63
N ALA A 286 6.54 -20.57 6.52
CA ALA A 286 5.97 -21.41 7.60
C ALA A 286 5.06 -20.59 8.52
N LEU A 287 5.47 -19.35 8.86
CA LEU A 287 4.62 -18.43 9.66
C LEU A 287 3.34 -18.04 8.92
N LEU A 288 3.43 -17.75 7.62
CA LEU A 288 2.24 -17.41 6.82
C LEU A 288 1.25 -18.58 6.76
N ARG A 289 1.73 -19.81 6.58
CA ARG A 289 0.89 -21.03 6.52
C ARG A 289 0.22 -21.38 7.84
N ASP A 290 0.84 -21.02 8.94
CA ASP A 290 0.33 -21.31 10.27
C ASP A 290 -0.90 -20.45 10.64
N ASN A 291 -1.17 -19.39 9.88
CA ASN A 291 -2.31 -18.49 10.05
C ASN A 291 -2.47 -17.97 11.49
N ASP A 292 -1.36 -17.74 12.20
CA ASP A 292 -1.39 -17.18 13.54
C ASP A 292 -1.99 -15.76 13.48
N VAL A 293 -3.10 -15.56 14.18
CA VAL A 293 -3.81 -14.27 14.18
C VAL A 293 -2.93 -13.12 14.64
N ALA A 294 -1.94 -13.38 15.52
CA ALA A 294 -1.01 -12.38 16.00
C ALA A 294 -0.04 -11.89 14.91
N LEU A 295 0.12 -12.63 13.82
CA LEU A 295 1.06 -12.27 12.74
C LEU A 295 0.71 -10.90 12.15
N PHE A 296 -0.56 -10.70 11.80
CA PHE A 296 -1.04 -9.45 11.21
C PHE A 296 -1.91 -8.60 12.15
N ALA A 297 -2.13 -9.00 13.40
CA ALA A 297 -2.84 -8.16 14.37
C ALA A 297 -2.12 -6.82 14.57
N ASP A 298 -2.84 -5.74 14.84
CA ASP A 298 -2.21 -4.52 15.30
C ASP A 298 -1.53 -4.74 16.67
N MET A 299 -0.49 -3.98 16.97
CA MET A 299 0.25 -4.13 18.25
C MET A 299 -0.63 -3.83 19.45
N GLU A 300 -1.60 -2.93 19.34
CA GLU A 300 -2.57 -2.64 20.40
C GLU A 300 -3.52 -3.81 20.66
N GLU A 301 -3.89 -4.57 19.63
CA GLU A 301 -4.73 -5.78 19.73
C GLU A 301 -4.03 -6.91 20.51
N LEU A 302 -2.69 -6.85 20.58
CA LEU A 302 -1.87 -7.84 21.30
C LEU A 302 -1.57 -7.46 22.75
N ARG A 303 -2.03 -6.29 23.22
CA ARG A 303 -1.66 -5.71 24.51
C ARG A 303 -1.90 -6.64 25.69
N ASP A 304 -2.99 -7.38 25.69
CA ASP A 304 -3.37 -8.28 26.78
C ASP A 304 -2.85 -9.72 26.59
N GLN A 305 -2.05 -9.96 25.53
CA GLN A 305 -1.51 -11.29 25.27
C GLN A 305 -0.17 -11.51 26.01
N GLU A 306 0.05 -12.76 26.41
CA GLU A 306 1.37 -13.18 26.92
C GLU A 306 2.44 -12.94 25.85
N GLY A 307 3.56 -12.32 26.27
CA GLY A 307 4.65 -11.96 25.35
C GLY A 307 4.56 -10.56 24.77
N PHE A 308 3.54 -9.77 25.14
CA PHE A 308 3.49 -8.35 24.87
C PHE A 308 4.26 -7.55 25.91
N PHE A 309 5.02 -6.54 25.43
CA PHE A 309 5.81 -5.66 26.28
C PHE A 309 5.75 -4.22 25.75
N ASP A 310 5.46 -3.29 26.65
CA ASP A 310 5.64 -1.85 26.44
C ASP A 310 7.04 -1.47 26.93
N ARG A 311 7.96 -1.21 26.00
CA ARG A 311 9.37 -0.95 26.33
C ARG A 311 10.11 -0.30 25.19
N ASP A 312 11.30 0.21 25.50
CA ASP A 312 12.23 0.65 24.46
C ASP A 312 12.79 -0.53 23.68
N VAL A 313 12.80 -0.42 22.35
CA VAL A 313 13.34 -1.43 21.44
C VAL A 313 14.50 -0.82 20.64
N TYR A 314 15.64 -1.47 20.67
CA TYR A 314 16.77 -1.12 19.81
C TYR A 314 16.73 -1.98 18.55
N VAL A 315 16.37 -1.36 17.44
CA VAL A 315 16.21 -2.04 16.14
C VAL A 315 17.49 -1.90 15.34
N THR A 316 17.95 -3.04 14.80
CA THR A 316 18.95 -3.09 13.71
C THR A 316 18.32 -3.82 12.54
N MET A 317 18.25 -3.18 11.38
CA MET A 317 17.63 -3.77 10.20
C MET A 317 18.38 -3.41 8.91
N PRO A 318 18.25 -4.24 7.85
CA PRO A 318 18.88 -3.95 6.58
C PRO A 318 18.32 -2.68 5.92
N MET A 319 19.21 -1.93 5.29
CA MET A 319 18.81 -1.00 4.23
C MET A 319 18.47 -1.82 3.00
N MET A 320 17.37 -1.49 2.34
CA MET A 320 16.85 -2.31 1.24
C MET A 320 16.55 -1.45 0.01
N ASP A 321 16.87 -1.99 -1.16
CA ASP A 321 16.41 -1.52 -2.46
C ASP A 321 15.94 -2.75 -3.23
N LEU A 322 14.63 -3.01 -3.17
CA LEU A 322 14.03 -4.26 -3.64
C LEU A 322 12.99 -3.98 -4.71
N LYS A 323 13.07 -4.75 -5.78
CA LYS A 323 12.08 -4.79 -6.84
C LYS A 323 11.46 -6.18 -6.89
N ALA A 324 10.15 -6.24 -7.05
CA ALA A 324 9.43 -7.45 -7.37
C ALA A 324 8.58 -7.24 -8.62
N GLU A 325 8.64 -8.24 -9.49
CA GLU A 325 7.83 -8.33 -10.68
C GLU A 325 7.22 -9.72 -10.72
N GLY A 326 5.93 -9.80 -10.99
CA GLY A 326 5.27 -11.09 -11.05
C GLY A 326 3.87 -11.02 -11.62
N ASN A 327 3.39 -12.19 -12.00
CA ASN A 327 2.00 -12.45 -12.35
C ASN A 327 1.29 -13.00 -11.12
N SER A 328 0.22 -12.36 -10.69
CA SER A 328 -0.56 -12.76 -9.52
C SER A 328 -1.78 -13.64 -9.85
N ASN A 329 -1.97 -14.09 -11.08
CA ASN A 329 -3.14 -14.90 -11.48
C ASN A 329 -3.28 -16.16 -10.63
N ASN A 330 -2.16 -16.88 -10.41
CA ASN A 330 -2.17 -18.06 -9.56
C ASN A 330 -2.54 -17.73 -8.11
N ALA A 331 -2.08 -16.59 -7.60
CA ALA A 331 -2.42 -16.11 -6.26
C ALA A 331 -3.92 -15.82 -6.14
N PHE A 332 -4.51 -15.15 -7.12
CA PHE A 332 -5.96 -14.91 -7.16
C PHE A 332 -6.75 -16.22 -7.24
N THR A 333 -6.32 -17.16 -8.08
CA THR A 333 -6.95 -18.48 -8.19
C THR A 333 -6.87 -19.26 -6.89
N ARG A 334 -5.71 -19.30 -6.25
CA ARG A 334 -5.49 -19.95 -4.94
C ARG A 334 -6.31 -19.31 -3.82
N ALA A 335 -6.45 -18.00 -3.84
CA ALA A 335 -7.27 -17.26 -2.89
C ALA A 335 -8.79 -17.41 -3.13
N GLY A 336 -9.21 -18.14 -4.19
CA GLY A 336 -10.62 -18.42 -4.49
C GLY A 336 -11.27 -17.45 -5.48
N TYR A 337 -10.50 -16.52 -6.08
CA TYR A 337 -11.01 -15.51 -7.01
C TYR A 337 -10.76 -15.83 -8.49
N GLY A 338 -10.37 -17.06 -8.80
CA GLY A 338 -10.07 -17.50 -10.16
C GLY A 338 -11.24 -17.37 -11.13
N SER A 339 -12.49 -17.41 -10.62
CA SER A 339 -13.68 -17.20 -11.46
C SER A 339 -13.73 -15.81 -12.12
N LEU A 340 -13.17 -14.78 -11.47
CA LEU A 340 -13.08 -13.43 -12.06
C LEU A 340 -11.98 -13.32 -13.14
N LEU A 341 -11.09 -14.30 -13.20
CA LEU A 341 -10.00 -14.41 -14.18
C LEU A 341 -10.29 -15.48 -15.24
N ASP A 342 -11.43 -16.17 -15.16
CA ASP A 342 -11.81 -17.18 -16.13
C ASP A 342 -12.36 -16.51 -17.39
N ARG A 343 -11.65 -16.71 -18.52
CA ARG A 343 -12.02 -16.21 -19.84
C ARG A 343 -13.42 -16.63 -20.34
N HIS A 344 -14.00 -17.66 -19.73
CA HIS A 344 -15.33 -18.15 -20.12
C HIS A 344 -16.45 -17.48 -19.34
N ILE A 345 -16.15 -16.68 -18.34
CA ILE A 345 -17.12 -15.91 -17.57
C ILE A 345 -17.12 -14.47 -18.12
N PRO A 346 -18.20 -14.05 -18.79
CA PRO A 346 -18.29 -12.70 -19.30
C PRO A 346 -18.42 -11.70 -18.12
N LEU A 347 -17.68 -10.63 -18.20
CA LEU A 347 -17.80 -9.49 -17.29
C LEU A 347 -18.80 -8.49 -17.91
N GLU A 348 -20.07 -8.84 -17.89
CA GLU A 348 -21.15 -8.19 -18.65
C GLU A 348 -21.33 -6.71 -18.29
N ASN A 349 -21.06 -6.35 -17.05
CA ASN A 349 -21.17 -4.96 -16.60
C ASN A 349 -20.04 -4.05 -17.15
N MET A 350 -19.00 -4.62 -17.73
CA MET A 350 -17.98 -3.85 -18.46
C MET A 350 -18.45 -3.41 -19.86
N GLY A 351 -19.60 -3.91 -20.34
CA GLY A 351 -20.05 -3.72 -21.72
C GLY A 351 -19.40 -4.68 -22.69
N GLU A 352 -19.30 -4.29 -23.96
CA GLU A 352 -18.81 -5.15 -25.03
C GLU A 352 -17.39 -5.65 -24.82
N CYS A 353 -16.51 -4.82 -24.26
CA CYS A 353 -15.12 -5.18 -23.96
C CYS A 353 -15.00 -6.34 -22.94
N GLY A 354 -16.02 -6.54 -22.10
CA GLY A 354 -16.06 -7.63 -21.11
C GLY A 354 -16.72 -8.92 -21.64
N THR A 355 -17.37 -8.90 -22.80
CA THR A 355 -18.24 -9.99 -23.26
C THR A 355 -17.87 -10.61 -24.60
N THR A 356 -17.12 -9.94 -25.45
CA THR A 356 -16.86 -10.41 -26.81
C THR A 356 -15.82 -11.52 -26.87
N GLY A 357 -16.30 -12.74 -27.13
CA GLY A 357 -15.54 -13.81 -27.75
C GLY A 357 -14.40 -14.42 -26.92
N HIS A 358 -13.63 -15.27 -27.56
CA HIS A 358 -12.58 -16.12 -27.01
C HIS A 358 -11.36 -15.38 -26.39
N TYR A 359 -11.42 -14.07 -26.22
CA TYR A 359 -10.27 -13.21 -25.90
C TYR A 359 -10.50 -12.23 -24.72
N SER A 360 -11.59 -12.35 -23.97
CA SER A 360 -11.71 -11.62 -22.71
C SER A 360 -10.77 -12.27 -21.69
N LEU A 361 -9.56 -11.76 -21.64
CA LEU A 361 -8.53 -12.23 -20.75
C LEU A 361 -8.16 -11.10 -19.79
N PRO A 362 -8.58 -11.15 -18.52
CA PRO A 362 -7.76 -10.60 -17.47
C PRO A 362 -6.59 -11.57 -17.23
N GLU A 363 -5.83 -11.88 -18.31
CA GLU A 363 -4.79 -12.91 -18.19
C GLU A 363 -3.63 -12.52 -17.32
N ILE A 364 -3.49 -11.23 -16.98
CA ILE A 364 -2.29 -10.81 -16.27
C ILE A 364 -2.65 -9.80 -15.19
N VAL A 365 -2.78 -10.28 -13.97
CA VAL A 365 -2.68 -9.43 -12.78
C VAL A 365 -1.20 -9.17 -12.55
N ILE A 366 -0.69 -8.07 -13.09
CA ILE A 366 0.71 -7.71 -12.92
C ILE A 366 0.89 -7.05 -11.57
N ASN A 367 1.80 -7.62 -10.79
CA ASN A 367 2.31 -7.03 -9.58
C ASN A 367 3.72 -6.50 -9.84
N ARG A 368 3.90 -5.18 -9.74
CA ARG A 368 5.21 -4.53 -9.80
C ARG A 368 5.36 -3.59 -8.63
N ILE A 369 6.37 -3.82 -7.82
CA ILE A 369 6.67 -3.02 -6.64
C ILE A 369 8.17 -2.72 -6.62
N HIS A 370 8.47 -1.48 -6.27
CA HIS A 370 9.81 -1.06 -5.93
C HIS A 370 9.77 -0.41 -4.54
N VAL A 371 10.52 -0.95 -3.60
CA VAL A 371 10.62 -0.41 -2.23
C VAL A 371 12.07 -0.11 -1.89
N ILE A 372 12.32 1.09 -1.40
CA ILE A 372 13.63 1.54 -0.91
C ILE A 372 13.46 1.91 0.55
N VAL A 373 14.23 1.29 1.43
CA VAL A 373 14.24 1.55 2.88
C VAL A 373 15.64 1.97 3.30
N ASN A 374 15.74 3.13 3.92
CA ASN A 374 17.01 3.70 4.41
C ASN A 374 16.83 4.42 5.76
N GLU A 375 17.87 5.08 6.24
CA GLU A 375 17.90 5.74 7.55
C GLU A 375 16.86 6.86 7.71
N GLU A 376 16.46 7.49 6.61
CA GLU A 376 15.51 8.59 6.59
C GLU A 376 14.06 8.12 6.60
N GLY A 377 13.81 6.92 6.04
CA GLY A 377 12.49 6.38 5.84
C GLY A 377 12.42 5.34 4.75
N THR A 378 11.24 5.14 4.25
CA THR A 378 11.02 4.50 2.97
C THR A 378 11.08 5.61 1.94
N LYS A 379 12.17 5.63 1.18
CA LYS A 379 12.59 6.61 0.18
C LYS A 379 12.67 8.09 0.62
N VAL A 380 13.83 8.50 1.08
CA VAL A 380 14.29 9.91 1.09
C VAL A 380 15.80 9.97 0.89
N ILE A 381 16.30 10.96 0.15
CA ILE A 381 17.72 11.24 -0.03
C ILE A 381 18.10 12.43 0.85
N SER A 382 18.97 12.25 1.80
CA SER A 382 20.08 13.07 2.32
C SER A 382 20.24 13.20 3.85
N ALA A 383 21.47 12.96 4.25
CA ALA A 383 22.41 13.55 5.24
C ALA A 383 22.10 13.59 6.75
N THR A 384 22.80 12.73 7.44
CA THR A 384 23.64 12.74 8.68
C THR A 384 23.20 13.50 9.92
N HIS A 385 23.04 12.75 11.03
CA HIS A 385 23.57 13.12 12.37
C HIS A 385 23.69 11.88 13.28
N SER A 386 24.79 11.79 14.03
CA SER A 386 25.11 10.70 14.95
C SER A 386 24.79 11.08 16.41
N GLY A 387 24.23 10.15 17.16
CA GLY A 387 24.09 10.23 18.62
C GLY A 387 24.39 8.88 19.28
N ASN A 388 25.20 8.86 20.34
CA ASN A 388 25.53 7.67 21.11
C ASN A 388 24.38 7.29 22.07
N PRO A 389 24.00 6.02 22.19
CA PRO A 389 22.99 5.58 23.16
C PRO A 389 23.57 5.44 24.56
N THR A 390 22.81 5.91 25.57
CA THR A 390 23.05 5.62 26.96
C THR A 390 22.45 4.27 27.36
N ALA A 391 23.20 3.48 28.13
CA ALA A 391 22.83 2.13 28.51
C ALA A 391 21.63 2.12 29.48
N ASN A 392 20.46 1.75 28.97
CA ASN A 392 19.32 1.29 29.74
C ASN A 392 18.90 -0.08 29.20
N TYR A 393 18.16 -0.87 29.98
CA TYR A 393 17.67 -2.20 29.54
C TYR A 393 16.78 -2.07 28.30
N HIS A 394 17.36 -2.30 27.12
CA HIS A 394 16.65 -2.25 25.84
C HIS A 394 16.40 -3.66 25.34
N GLN A 395 15.23 -3.88 24.73
CA GLN A 395 14.99 -5.06 23.93
C GLN A 395 15.73 -4.90 22.60
N SER A 396 16.69 -5.76 22.33
CA SER A 396 17.34 -5.81 21.01
C SER A 396 16.48 -6.55 20.00
N PHE A 397 16.31 -5.96 18.80
CA PHE A 397 15.60 -6.55 17.66
C PHE A 397 16.48 -6.43 16.42
N ILE A 398 17.19 -7.52 16.09
CA ILE A 398 18.18 -7.56 15.02
C ILE A 398 17.60 -8.38 13.87
N VAL A 399 17.40 -7.73 12.71
CA VAL A 399 16.87 -8.33 11.48
C VAL A 399 18.04 -8.79 10.62
N ASP A 400 18.60 -9.93 10.95
CA ASP A 400 19.81 -10.52 10.35
C ASP A 400 19.53 -11.79 9.53
N ARG A 401 18.27 -12.13 9.31
CA ARG A 401 17.80 -13.35 8.63
C ARG A 401 16.43 -13.13 7.98
N PRO A 402 15.90 -14.09 7.20
CA PRO A 402 14.60 -13.96 6.54
C PRO A 402 13.50 -13.47 7.47
N PHE A 403 12.69 -12.51 6.99
CA PHE A 403 11.67 -11.85 7.80
C PHE A 403 10.46 -11.46 6.95
N ILE A 404 9.36 -11.16 7.64
CA ILE A 404 8.18 -10.52 7.05
C ILE A 404 8.16 -9.05 7.49
N CYS A 405 7.79 -8.16 6.58
CA CYS A 405 7.48 -6.78 6.92
C CYS A 405 6.18 -6.35 6.25
N TYR A 406 5.48 -5.41 6.88
CA TYR A 406 4.35 -4.75 6.23
C TYR A 406 4.19 -3.31 6.71
N ILE A 407 3.62 -2.46 5.86
CA ILE A 407 3.25 -1.08 6.19
C ILE A 407 1.73 -1.01 6.27
N SER A 408 1.23 -0.53 7.39
CA SER A 408 -0.21 -0.33 7.61
C SER A 408 -0.52 1.07 8.14
N GLU A 409 -1.75 1.52 7.87
CA GLU A 409 -2.29 2.73 8.46
C GLU A 409 -3.11 2.37 9.71
N LYS A 410 -2.92 3.14 10.79
CA LYS A 410 -3.34 2.79 12.15
C LYS A 410 -4.86 2.78 12.36
N SER A 411 -5.61 3.70 11.75
CA SER A 411 -7.05 3.82 12.02
C SER A 411 -7.92 2.89 11.18
N THR A 412 -7.44 2.51 10.01
CA THR A 412 -8.15 1.62 9.06
C THR A 412 -7.60 0.21 9.09
N ASN A 413 -6.40 0.02 9.62
CA ASN A 413 -5.62 -1.21 9.53
C ASN A 413 -5.37 -1.66 8.06
N ALA A 414 -5.49 -0.75 7.09
CA ALA A 414 -5.20 -1.03 5.69
C ALA A 414 -3.71 -1.33 5.50
N ILE A 415 -3.39 -2.50 4.97
CA ILE A 415 -2.00 -2.89 4.66
C ILE A 415 -1.69 -2.41 3.24
N VAL A 416 -0.87 -1.36 3.16
CA VAL A 416 -0.50 -0.74 1.88
C VAL A 416 0.72 -1.39 1.24
N PHE A 417 1.54 -2.07 2.02
CA PHE A 417 2.69 -2.83 1.56
C PHE A 417 2.91 -4.06 2.44
N ALA A 418 3.31 -5.19 1.85
CA ALA A 418 3.76 -6.39 2.57
C ALA A 418 4.91 -7.06 1.81
N GLY A 419 5.87 -7.59 2.55
CA GLY A 419 7.04 -8.26 2.02
C GLY A 419 7.43 -9.50 2.82
N VAL A 420 7.78 -10.56 2.09
CA VAL A 420 8.60 -11.68 2.57
C VAL A 420 9.99 -11.48 2.01
N ILE A 421 10.95 -11.30 2.87
CA ILE A 421 12.36 -11.05 2.50
C ILE A 421 13.17 -12.28 2.86
N ASN A 422 13.46 -13.10 1.85
CA ASN A 422 14.20 -14.36 1.98
C ASN A 422 15.69 -14.18 1.67
N THR A 423 16.01 -13.28 0.73
CA THR A 423 17.40 -13.04 0.28
C THR A 423 17.67 -11.56 0.10
N LEU A 424 18.86 -11.15 0.49
CA LEU A 424 19.45 -9.85 0.19
C LEU A 424 20.79 -10.05 -0.54
N LYS A 425 21.26 -9.00 -1.25
CA LYS A 425 22.48 -9.07 -2.09
C LYS A 425 23.38 -7.88 -1.82
#